data_e5ceb30288531e937110f2eb8aadd9f4
#
_entry.id   e5ceb30288531e937110f2eb8aadd9f4
#
_cell.length_a   1.000
_cell.length_b   1.000
_cell.length_c   1.000
_cell.angle_alpha   90.00
_cell.angle_beta   90.00
_cell.angle_gamma   90.00
#
_symmetry.space_group_name_H-M   'P 1'
#
loop_
_entity.id
_entity.type
_entity.pdbx_description
1 polymer ?
#
loop_
_entity_poly.entity_id
_entity_poly.type
_entity_poly.pdbx_seq_one_letter_code
_entity_poly.pdbx_strand_id
1 'polypeptide(L)'
;MTSSSANGRSHDRTVVTAAVLNYEAGNVRSAQRALLRAGAQAFITGDGDEAAAADLLVVPGVGHFGQCVRHFREAGFEDLVRRRLAEGRPLLGICVGMQILYAGSDEDPGAEGLAMLPGHVRRLPGDVVVPHMGWDVVRVVRDDPAVAGLDGRRCYFTHSYYADPADDAHVVAVCDYGPGFPCVVRTGPALGLQFHPEKSSDVGARMLHDLVAAVADGRAGAEVTSVRASRRVGGGHTS
;
A
#
# COMPACT_ATOMS: atom_id res chain seq x y z
N MET A 1 -13.84 54.78 -6.73
CA MET A 1 -14.24 53.56 -7.48
C MET A 1 -12.96 52.78 -7.77
N THR A 2 -12.57 51.87 -6.89
CA THR A 2 -11.42 51.03 -7.08
C THR A 2 -11.92 49.59 -7.04
N SER A 3 -11.99 48.97 -8.22
CA SER A 3 -12.36 47.55 -8.37
C SER A 3 -11.15 46.67 -7.98
N SER A 4 -11.27 45.94 -6.90
CA SER A 4 -10.34 44.90 -6.50
C SER A 4 -10.62 43.65 -7.33
N SER A 5 -9.76 43.33 -8.28
CA SER A 5 -9.77 42.08 -8.99
C SER A 5 -9.19 40.98 -8.11
N ALA A 6 -10.06 40.15 -7.58
CA ALA A 6 -9.69 38.89 -6.95
C ALA A 6 -9.07 37.95 -7.99
N ASN A 7 -7.76 37.81 -7.93
CA ASN A 7 -6.98 36.91 -8.77
C ASN A 7 -7.17 35.47 -8.24
N GLY A 8 -8.19 34.78 -8.74
CA GLY A 8 -8.42 33.36 -8.52
C GLY A 8 -7.30 32.57 -9.18
N ARG A 9 -6.30 32.13 -8.42
CA ARG A 9 -5.35 31.12 -8.88
C ARG A 9 -6.12 29.81 -9.00
N SER A 10 -6.54 29.46 -10.23
CA SER A 10 -6.85 28.08 -10.55
C SER A 10 -5.57 27.27 -10.34
N HIS A 11 -5.55 26.42 -9.33
CA HIS A 11 -4.54 25.36 -9.22
C HIS A 11 -4.80 24.46 -10.43
N ASP A 12 -3.96 24.59 -11.43
CA ASP A 12 -3.84 23.61 -12.51
C ASP A 12 -3.33 22.33 -11.83
N ARG A 13 -4.26 21.43 -11.47
CA ARG A 13 -3.91 20.16 -10.83
C ARG A 13 -3.17 19.34 -11.86
N THR A 14 -1.88 19.22 -11.71
CA THR A 14 -1.04 18.33 -12.50
C THR A 14 -1.63 16.91 -12.41
N VAL A 15 -1.97 16.32 -13.55
CA VAL A 15 -2.53 14.96 -13.59
C VAL A 15 -1.44 13.98 -13.19
N VAL A 16 -1.68 13.23 -12.11
CA VAL A 16 -0.74 12.23 -11.58
C VAL A 16 -0.60 11.08 -12.56
N THR A 17 0.62 10.76 -12.96
CA THR A 17 0.96 9.57 -13.71
C THR A 17 1.21 8.39 -12.75
N ALA A 18 0.62 7.21 -13.03
CA ALA A 18 0.78 6.02 -12.19
C ALA A 18 1.21 4.82 -13.03
N ALA A 19 2.42 4.30 -12.78
CA ALA A 19 2.94 3.11 -13.42
C ALA A 19 2.59 1.86 -12.59
N VAL A 20 1.83 0.94 -13.16
CA VAL A 20 1.53 -0.38 -12.59
C VAL A 20 2.54 -1.37 -13.14
N LEU A 21 3.41 -1.91 -12.29
CA LEU A 21 4.45 -2.84 -12.70
C LEU A 21 3.86 -4.18 -13.13
N ASN A 22 4.27 -4.62 -14.33
CA ASN A 22 3.93 -5.93 -14.87
C ASN A 22 5.14 -6.87 -14.79
N TYR A 23 5.14 -7.75 -13.80
CA TYR A 23 6.17 -8.76 -13.56
C TYR A 23 5.57 -10.18 -13.45
N GLU A 24 4.52 -10.42 -14.23
CA GLU A 24 3.80 -11.70 -14.29
C GLU A 24 3.13 -12.12 -12.96
N ALA A 25 3.00 -11.20 -12.01
CA ALA A 25 2.33 -11.42 -10.74
C ALA A 25 1.36 -10.29 -10.45
N GLY A 26 0.09 -10.60 -10.28
CA GLY A 26 -0.89 -9.63 -9.85
C GLY A 26 -1.99 -9.32 -10.86
N ASN A 27 -3.04 -8.69 -10.35
CA ASN A 27 -4.18 -8.25 -11.14
C ASN A 27 -3.94 -6.83 -11.70
N VAL A 28 -2.88 -6.69 -12.53
CA VAL A 28 -2.41 -5.41 -13.06
C VAL A 28 -3.51 -4.60 -13.75
N ARG A 29 -4.40 -5.26 -14.51
CA ARG A 29 -5.50 -4.57 -15.23
C ARG A 29 -6.56 -4.01 -14.29
N SER A 30 -6.86 -4.70 -13.20
CA SER A 30 -7.83 -4.20 -12.23
C SER A 30 -7.25 -3.04 -11.41
N ALA A 31 -5.97 -3.10 -11.03
CA ALA A 31 -5.26 -2.01 -10.38
C ALA A 31 -5.22 -0.77 -11.30
N GLN A 32 -4.83 -0.93 -12.57
CA GLN A 32 -4.85 0.16 -13.55
C GLN A 32 -6.22 0.81 -13.66
N ARG A 33 -7.29 0.02 -13.89
CA ARG A 33 -8.66 0.55 -14.01
C ARG A 33 -9.12 1.28 -12.76
N ALA A 34 -8.73 0.81 -11.58
CA ALA A 34 -9.07 1.48 -10.32
C ALA A 34 -8.35 2.83 -10.20
N LEU A 35 -7.08 2.92 -10.57
CA LEU A 35 -6.31 4.16 -10.59
C LEU A 35 -6.82 5.16 -11.63
N LEU A 36 -7.22 4.69 -12.83
CA LEU A 36 -7.87 5.55 -13.84
C LEU A 36 -9.16 6.17 -13.28
N ARG A 37 -10.01 5.37 -12.60
CA ARG A 37 -11.22 5.89 -11.94
C ARG A 37 -10.91 6.84 -10.78
N ALA A 38 -9.76 6.68 -10.14
CA ALA A 38 -9.28 7.58 -9.10
C ALA A 38 -8.71 8.92 -9.63
N GLY A 39 -8.66 9.10 -10.96
CA GLY A 39 -8.21 10.33 -11.59
C GLY A 39 -6.73 10.36 -11.99
N ALA A 40 -5.99 9.27 -11.87
CA ALA A 40 -4.61 9.17 -12.34
C ALA A 40 -4.58 8.81 -13.84
N GLN A 41 -3.51 9.19 -14.54
CA GLN A 41 -3.11 8.60 -15.82
C GLN A 41 -2.34 7.30 -15.53
N ALA A 42 -3.05 6.19 -15.42
CA ALA A 42 -2.47 4.91 -15.07
C ALA A 42 -2.16 4.07 -16.31
N PHE A 43 -0.95 3.54 -16.37
CA PHE A 43 -0.49 2.62 -17.42
C PHE A 43 0.16 1.38 -16.81
N ILE A 44 0.17 0.30 -17.58
CA ILE A 44 0.84 -0.96 -17.22
C ILE A 44 2.15 -1.02 -17.99
N THR A 45 3.26 -1.29 -17.30
CA THR A 45 4.55 -1.38 -17.97
C THR A 45 5.42 -2.51 -17.40
N GLY A 46 6.21 -3.13 -18.28
CA GLY A 46 7.36 -3.99 -17.94
C GLY A 46 8.70 -3.27 -18.12
N ASP A 47 8.66 -1.98 -18.52
CA ASP A 47 9.85 -1.16 -18.75
C ASP A 47 10.19 -0.34 -17.51
N GLY A 48 11.41 -0.50 -16.99
CA GLY A 48 11.88 0.17 -15.78
C GLY A 48 12.07 1.66 -15.95
N ASP A 49 12.47 2.14 -17.13
CA ASP A 49 12.69 3.57 -17.41
C ASP A 49 11.35 4.30 -17.53
N GLU A 50 10.38 3.69 -18.22
CA GLU A 50 9.02 4.20 -18.30
C GLU A 50 8.39 4.27 -16.88
N ALA A 51 8.56 3.22 -16.07
CA ALA A 51 8.07 3.16 -14.71
C ALA A 51 8.75 4.20 -13.79
N ALA A 52 10.06 4.43 -13.98
CA ALA A 52 10.81 5.41 -13.19
C ALA A 52 10.29 6.84 -13.38
N ALA A 53 9.77 7.20 -14.55
CA ALA A 53 9.26 8.53 -14.84
C ALA A 53 7.93 8.85 -14.13
N ALA A 54 7.13 7.85 -13.77
CA ALA A 54 5.80 8.06 -13.18
C ALA A 54 5.83 8.70 -11.79
N ASP A 55 4.82 9.51 -11.44
CA ASP A 55 4.67 10.14 -10.13
C ASP A 55 4.40 9.11 -9.03
N LEU A 56 3.58 8.10 -9.32
CA LEU A 56 3.26 6.99 -8.42
C LEU A 56 3.70 5.66 -9.05
N LEU A 57 4.47 4.86 -8.31
CA LEU A 57 4.78 3.49 -8.69
C LEU A 57 3.85 2.53 -7.94
N VAL A 58 3.27 1.57 -8.65
CA VAL A 58 2.36 0.59 -8.06
C VAL A 58 2.91 -0.81 -8.28
N VAL A 59 3.11 -1.53 -7.17
CA VAL A 59 3.55 -2.93 -7.13
C VAL A 59 2.34 -3.80 -6.74
N PRO A 60 1.57 -4.29 -7.70
CA PRO A 60 0.51 -5.25 -7.42
C PRO A 60 1.13 -6.62 -7.16
N GLY A 61 0.46 -7.48 -6.40
CA GLY A 61 0.93 -8.85 -6.23
C GLY A 61 -0.18 -9.78 -5.79
N VAL A 62 -0.23 -10.96 -6.39
CA VAL A 62 -1.06 -12.10 -5.96
C VAL A 62 -0.27 -13.40 -6.16
N GLY A 63 -0.60 -14.43 -5.40
CA GLY A 63 0.05 -15.72 -5.48
C GLY A 63 1.11 -15.91 -4.38
N HIS A 64 2.10 -16.74 -4.65
CA HIS A 64 3.11 -17.19 -3.70
C HIS A 64 4.27 -16.19 -3.56
N PHE A 65 4.69 -15.90 -2.32
CA PHE A 65 5.73 -14.90 -2.01
C PHE A 65 7.03 -15.11 -2.81
N GLY A 66 7.64 -16.28 -2.70
CA GLY A 66 8.93 -16.55 -3.37
C GLY A 66 8.84 -16.49 -4.90
N GLN A 67 7.70 -16.86 -5.47
CA GLN A 67 7.46 -16.72 -6.91
C GLN A 67 7.38 -15.25 -7.31
N CYS A 68 6.66 -14.44 -6.55
CA CYS A 68 6.55 -13.00 -6.82
C CYS A 68 7.91 -12.31 -6.71
N VAL A 69 8.72 -12.62 -5.69
CA VAL A 69 10.08 -12.08 -5.56
C VAL A 69 10.95 -12.44 -6.77
N ARG A 70 10.93 -13.70 -7.19
CA ARG A 70 11.71 -14.15 -8.34
C ARG A 70 11.33 -13.40 -9.61
N HIS A 71 10.04 -13.38 -9.97
CA HIS A 71 9.57 -12.66 -11.15
C HIS A 71 9.88 -11.16 -11.09
N PHE A 72 9.79 -10.56 -9.89
CA PHE A 72 10.13 -9.15 -9.69
C PHE A 72 11.61 -8.85 -9.96
N ARG A 73 12.51 -9.74 -9.52
CA ARG A 73 13.96 -9.66 -9.80
C ARG A 73 14.28 -9.91 -11.26
N GLU A 74 13.67 -10.93 -11.86
CA GLU A 74 13.84 -11.27 -13.29
C GLU A 74 13.38 -10.13 -14.21
N ALA A 75 12.34 -9.39 -13.80
CA ALA A 75 11.89 -8.18 -14.48
C ALA A 75 12.81 -6.96 -14.28
N GLY A 76 13.84 -7.04 -13.42
CA GLY A 76 14.79 -5.96 -13.17
C GLY A 76 14.24 -4.80 -12.31
N PHE A 77 13.13 -5.00 -11.58
CA PHE A 77 12.48 -3.93 -10.83
C PHE A 77 13.07 -3.67 -9.43
N GLU A 78 13.95 -4.54 -8.95
CA GLU A 78 14.52 -4.37 -7.60
C GLU A 78 15.27 -3.05 -7.47
N ASP A 79 16.19 -2.74 -8.39
CA ASP A 79 16.97 -1.51 -8.36
C ASP A 79 16.11 -0.26 -8.60
N LEU A 80 15.09 -0.36 -9.47
CA LEU A 80 14.11 0.72 -9.68
C LEU A 80 13.44 1.11 -8.37
N VAL A 81 12.88 0.13 -7.65
CA VAL A 81 12.15 0.38 -6.40
C VAL A 81 13.10 0.87 -5.32
N ARG A 82 14.30 0.30 -5.20
CA ARG A 82 15.31 0.73 -4.24
C ARG A 82 15.69 2.21 -4.43
N ARG A 83 15.98 2.63 -5.67
CA ARG A 83 16.27 4.04 -6.00
C ARG A 83 15.07 4.93 -5.67
N ARG A 84 13.86 4.53 -6.08
CA ARG A 84 12.63 5.31 -5.85
C ARG A 84 12.37 5.58 -4.37
N LEU A 85 12.56 4.57 -3.51
CA LEU A 85 12.41 4.74 -2.06
C LEU A 85 13.49 5.66 -1.48
N ALA A 86 14.74 5.52 -1.93
CA ALA A 86 15.84 6.39 -1.51
C ALA A 86 15.63 7.86 -1.93
N GLU A 87 14.96 8.10 -3.05
CA GLU A 87 14.59 9.43 -3.56
C GLU A 87 13.33 10.01 -2.88
N GLY A 88 12.70 9.27 -1.96
CA GLY A 88 11.47 9.69 -1.28
C GLY A 88 10.23 9.73 -2.19
N ARG A 89 10.25 9.03 -3.32
CA ARG A 89 9.17 9.06 -4.31
C ARG A 89 8.08 8.03 -4.00
N PRO A 90 6.78 8.39 -4.20
CA PRO A 90 5.64 7.58 -3.79
C PRO A 90 5.60 6.17 -4.41
N LEU A 91 5.35 5.16 -3.58
CA LEU A 91 5.15 3.77 -3.96
C LEU A 91 3.92 3.21 -3.26
N LEU A 92 3.11 2.44 -3.99
CA LEU A 92 1.98 1.66 -3.47
C LEU A 92 2.24 0.17 -3.68
N GLY A 93 2.36 -0.60 -2.60
CA GLY A 93 2.35 -2.07 -2.62
C GLY A 93 0.97 -2.63 -2.31
N ILE A 94 0.46 -3.57 -3.10
CA ILE A 94 -0.85 -4.18 -2.91
C ILE A 94 -0.70 -5.67 -2.64
N CYS A 95 -1.19 -6.15 -1.50
CA CYS A 95 -1.19 -7.54 -1.05
C CYS A 95 0.24 -8.14 -1.10
N VAL A 96 0.49 -9.17 -1.89
CA VAL A 96 1.84 -9.76 -2.05
C VAL A 96 2.84 -8.74 -2.61
N GLY A 97 2.41 -7.76 -3.41
CA GLY A 97 3.28 -6.67 -3.88
C GLY A 97 3.82 -5.78 -2.77
N MET A 98 3.10 -5.63 -1.65
CA MET A 98 3.65 -5.04 -0.42
C MET A 98 4.57 -6.05 0.30
N GLN A 99 4.13 -7.31 0.41
CA GLN A 99 4.84 -8.33 1.18
C GLN A 99 6.26 -8.56 0.68
N ILE A 100 6.48 -8.60 -0.65
CA ILE A 100 7.80 -8.82 -1.23
C ILE A 100 8.83 -7.73 -0.89
N LEU A 101 8.40 -6.55 -0.42
CA LEU A 101 9.30 -5.48 0.03
C LEU A 101 9.98 -5.78 1.38
N TYR A 102 9.48 -6.74 2.16
CA TYR A 102 10.06 -7.19 3.42
C TYR A 102 11.21 -8.18 3.20
N ALA A 103 11.94 -8.52 4.26
CA ALA A 103 13.13 -9.37 4.18
C ALA A 103 12.83 -10.83 3.88
N GLY A 104 11.65 -11.33 4.28
CA GLY A 104 11.26 -12.73 4.09
C GLY A 104 9.82 -13.00 4.50
N SER A 105 9.39 -14.25 4.35
CA SER A 105 8.03 -14.68 4.62
C SER A 105 7.99 -16.10 5.21
N ASP A 106 7.07 -16.31 6.16
CA ASP A 106 6.75 -17.66 6.66
C ASP A 106 6.12 -18.55 5.57
N GLU A 107 5.66 -17.98 4.46
CA GLU A 107 5.14 -18.73 3.31
C GLU A 107 6.23 -19.51 2.58
N ASP A 108 7.42 -18.92 2.47
CA ASP A 108 8.59 -19.50 1.81
C ASP A 108 9.86 -19.13 2.59
N PRO A 109 10.18 -19.87 3.66
CA PRO A 109 11.34 -19.58 4.51
C PRO A 109 12.69 -19.61 3.77
N GLY A 110 12.74 -20.24 2.58
CA GLY A 110 13.94 -20.30 1.74
C GLY A 110 14.05 -19.12 0.75
N ALA A 111 13.00 -18.31 0.60
CA ALA A 111 13.00 -17.17 -0.29
C ALA A 111 13.34 -15.87 0.46
N GLU A 112 14.43 -15.23 0.04
CA GLU A 112 14.75 -13.88 0.50
C GLU A 112 13.89 -12.85 -0.23
N GLY A 113 13.18 -11.99 0.53
CA GLY A 113 12.48 -10.85 0.00
C GLY A 113 13.42 -9.72 -0.43
N LEU A 114 12.86 -8.54 -0.73
CA LEU A 114 13.66 -7.42 -1.22
C LEU A 114 14.34 -6.62 -0.10
N ALA A 115 13.99 -6.87 1.15
CA ALA A 115 14.54 -6.23 2.36
C ALA A 115 14.58 -4.68 2.29
N MET A 116 13.57 -4.08 1.68
CA MET A 116 13.43 -2.63 1.55
C MET A 116 12.66 -2.02 2.71
N LEU A 117 11.76 -2.79 3.31
CA LEU A 117 11.01 -2.41 4.51
C LEU A 117 11.44 -3.28 5.70
N PRO A 118 11.62 -2.69 6.90
CA PRO A 118 11.99 -3.45 8.09
C PRO A 118 10.82 -4.28 8.60
N GLY A 119 11.06 -5.57 8.86
CA GLY A 119 10.06 -6.51 9.34
C GLY A 119 10.04 -7.82 8.57
N HIS A 120 8.97 -8.59 8.74
CA HIS A 120 8.81 -9.92 8.15
C HIS A 120 7.35 -10.17 7.76
N VAL A 121 7.11 -11.12 6.87
CA VAL A 121 5.74 -11.53 6.52
C VAL A 121 5.39 -12.79 7.32
N ARG A 122 4.37 -12.69 8.19
CA ARG A 122 3.94 -13.75 9.10
C ARG A 122 2.70 -14.47 8.58
N ARG A 123 2.58 -15.74 8.97
CA ARG A 123 1.33 -16.48 8.75
C ARG A 123 0.26 -16.01 9.73
N LEU A 124 -1.00 -15.91 9.27
CA LEU A 124 -2.14 -15.73 10.16
C LEU A 124 -2.19 -16.86 11.19
N PRO A 125 -2.54 -16.56 12.46
CA PRO A 125 -2.53 -17.57 13.52
C PRO A 125 -3.51 -18.70 13.26
N GLY A 126 -3.25 -19.88 13.85
CA GLY A 126 -4.00 -21.11 13.58
C GLY A 126 -5.40 -21.18 14.20
N ASP A 127 -5.77 -20.20 15.01
CA ASP A 127 -7.09 -20.08 15.66
C ASP A 127 -8.12 -19.32 14.81
N VAL A 128 -7.72 -18.84 13.64
CA VAL A 128 -8.61 -18.21 12.64
C VAL A 128 -8.67 -19.02 11.36
N VAL A 129 -9.73 -18.80 10.57
CA VAL A 129 -9.87 -19.43 9.25
C VAL A 129 -8.82 -18.87 8.29
N VAL A 130 -8.00 -19.73 7.71
CA VAL A 130 -6.95 -19.36 6.73
C VAL A 130 -7.21 -20.11 5.42
N PRO A 131 -7.28 -19.43 4.27
CA PRO A 131 -7.03 -18.00 4.08
C PRO A 131 -8.14 -17.11 4.65
N HIS A 132 -7.76 -15.91 5.12
CA HIS A 132 -8.71 -14.81 5.35
C HIS A 132 -9.25 -14.35 3.99
N MET A 133 -10.51 -14.64 3.72
CA MET A 133 -11.16 -14.32 2.45
C MET A 133 -12.53 -13.69 2.72
N GLY A 134 -12.65 -12.41 2.43
CA GLY A 134 -13.92 -11.70 2.66
C GLY A 134 -13.77 -10.22 2.89
N TRP A 135 -14.85 -9.63 3.41
CA TRP A 135 -14.97 -8.21 3.72
C TRP A 135 -14.85 -7.99 5.22
N ASP A 136 -13.81 -7.28 5.64
CA ASP A 136 -13.58 -6.98 7.04
C ASP A 136 -13.28 -5.52 7.31
N VAL A 137 -13.50 -5.13 8.58
CA VAL A 137 -13.39 -3.74 9.03
C VAL A 137 -11.92 -3.34 9.18
N VAL A 138 -11.59 -2.20 8.58
CA VAL A 138 -10.30 -1.53 8.77
C VAL A 138 -10.44 -0.49 9.87
N ARG A 139 -9.53 -0.51 10.84
CA ARG A 139 -9.45 0.47 11.91
C ARG A 139 -8.14 1.26 11.76
N VAL A 140 -8.27 2.56 11.48
CA VAL A 140 -7.12 3.47 11.35
C VAL A 140 -6.57 3.79 12.73
N VAL A 141 -5.28 3.52 12.96
CA VAL A 141 -4.59 3.74 14.24
C VAL A 141 -3.63 4.93 14.18
N ARG A 142 -3.32 5.40 12.96
CA ARG A 142 -2.45 6.54 12.72
C ARG A 142 -3.01 7.36 11.55
N ASP A 143 -2.90 8.70 11.66
CA ASP A 143 -3.36 9.58 10.58
C ASP A 143 -2.45 9.47 9.36
N ASP A 144 -3.04 9.22 8.19
CA ASP A 144 -2.39 9.23 6.90
C ASP A 144 -3.39 9.77 5.86
N PRO A 145 -2.98 10.73 5.00
CA PRO A 145 -3.91 11.39 4.08
C PRO A 145 -4.53 10.42 3.06
N ALA A 146 -3.86 9.33 2.70
CA ALA A 146 -4.37 8.37 1.73
C ALA A 146 -5.45 7.44 2.32
N VAL A 147 -5.52 7.29 3.66
CA VAL A 147 -6.39 6.30 4.30
C VAL A 147 -7.37 6.88 5.32
N ALA A 148 -7.46 8.20 5.42
CA ALA A 148 -8.34 8.87 6.37
C ALA A 148 -9.82 8.44 6.26
N GLY A 149 -10.28 8.08 5.06
CA GLY A 149 -11.63 7.60 4.79
C GLY A 149 -11.89 6.12 5.07
N LEU A 150 -10.88 5.35 5.54
CA LEU A 150 -11.00 3.91 5.77
C LEU A 150 -11.50 3.52 7.16
N ASP A 151 -11.44 4.43 8.15
CA ASP A 151 -11.75 4.11 9.54
C ASP A 151 -13.19 3.59 9.69
N GLY A 152 -13.33 2.38 10.27
CA GLY A 152 -14.60 1.69 10.43
C GLY A 152 -15.22 1.16 9.12
N ARG A 153 -14.51 1.20 8.00
CA ARG A 153 -15.00 0.71 6.70
C ARG A 153 -14.54 -0.70 6.41
N ARG A 154 -15.30 -1.41 5.57
CA ARG A 154 -14.97 -2.76 5.13
C ARG A 154 -14.19 -2.73 3.83
N CYS A 155 -13.07 -3.48 3.80
CA CYS A 155 -12.26 -3.74 2.62
C CYS A 155 -12.23 -5.24 2.30
N TYR A 156 -11.92 -5.60 1.06
CA TYR A 156 -11.84 -6.98 0.62
C TYR A 156 -10.43 -7.55 0.81
N PHE A 157 -10.34 -8.63 1.55
CA PHE A 157 -9.12 -9.39 1.84
C PHE A 157 -9.14 -10.76 1.17
N THR A 158 -7.97 -11.26 0.78
CA THR A 158 -7.77 -12.65 0.36
C THR A 158 -6.29 -13.00 0.52
N HIS A 159 -5.91 -13.48 1.72
CA HIS A 159 -4.53 -13.78 2.06
C HIS A 159 -4.42 -14.78 3.21
N SER A 160 -3.26 -15.44 3.33
CA SER A 160 -2.92 -16.33 4.44
C SER A 160 -1.79 -15.76 5.31
N TYR A 161 -1.08 -14.75 4.77
CA TYR A 161 0.08 -14.12 5.38
C TYR A 161 -0.10 -12.61 5.38
N TYR A 162 0.51 -11.92 6.35
CA TYR A 162 0.42 -10.48 6.53
C TYR A 162 1.80 -9.88 6.84
N ALA A 163 1.99 -8.62 6.51
CA ALA A 163 3.20 -7.89 6.88
C ALA A 163 3.21 -7.56 8.37
N ASP A 164 4.32 -7.89 9.02
CA ASP A 164 4.62 -7.59 10.44
C ASP A 164 5.82 -6.63 10.47
N PRO A 165 5.59 -5.30 10.49
CA PRO A 165 6.65 -4.32 10.55
C PRO A 165 7.46 -4.45 11.84
N ALA A 166 8.78 -4.23 11.76
CA ALA A 166 9.67 -4.25 12.93
C ALA A 166 9.40 -3.09 13.92
N ASP A 167 8.70 -2.05 13.49
CA ASP A 167 8.32 -0.89 14.28
C ASP A 167 6.82 -0.61 14.11
N ASP A 168 6.08 -0.60 15.22
CA ASP A 168 4.66 -0.26 15.27
C ASP A 168 4.38 1.16 14.73
N ALA A 169 5.39 2.02 14.71
CA ALA A 169 5.32 3.33 14.08
C ALA A 169 4.99 3.28 12.58
N HIS A 170 5.25 2.18 11.92
CA HIS A 170 4.90 1.96 10.52
C HIS A 170 3.45 1.46 10.30
N VAL A 171 2.75 1.04 11.36
CA VAL A 171 1.36 0.57 11.25
C VAL A 171 0.42 1.76 11.19
N VAL A 172 -0.33 1.87 10.09
CA VAL A 172 -1.31 2.94 9.86
C VAL A 172 -2.73 2.47 10.15
N ALA A 173 -3.05 1.24 9.77
CA ALA A 173 -4.34 0.65 10.08
C ALA A 173 -4.22 -0.85 10.35
N VAL A 174 -5.15 -1.36 11.12
CA VAL A 174 -5.27 -2.78 11.48
C VAL A 174 -6.62 -3.33 11.06
N CYS A 175 -6.67 -4.63 10.81
CA CYS A 175 -7.91 -5.39 10.64
C CYS A 175 -8.10 -6.27 11.87
N ASP A 176 -9.30 -6.24 12.46
CA ASP A 176 -9.61 -6.97 13.71
C ASP A 176 -10.04 -8.43 13.42
N TYR A 177 -9.27 -9.15 12.60
CA TYR A 177 -9.47 -10.57 12.29
C TYR A 177 -8.64 -11.44 13.24
N GLY A 178 -9.29 -12.23 14.09
CA GLY A 178 -8.64 -12.96 15.18
C GLY A 178 -7.94 -11.98 16.16
N PRO A 179 -6.63 -12.18 16.43
CA PRO A 179 -5.87 -11.27 17.30
C PRO A 179 -5.61 -9.89 16.65
N GLY A 180 -6.01 -9.71 15.39
CA GLY A 180 -5.73 -8.51 14.59
C GLY A 180 -4.38 -8.57 13.89
N PHE A 181 -4.28 -7.87 12.75
CA PHE A 181 -3.04 -7.74 11.99
C PHE A 181 -2.93 -6.37 11.30
N PRO A 182 -1.70 -5.86 11.04
CA PRO A 182 -1.49 -4.67 10.24
C PRO A 182 -2.02 -4.85 8.81
N CYS A 183 -2.98 -4.03 8.41
CA CYS A 183 -3.56 -4.10 7.06
C CYS A 183 -3.21 -2.89 6.18
N VAL A 184 -2.69 -1.81 6.78
CA VAL A 184 -2.05 -0.70 6.10
C VAL A 184 -0.76 -0.36 6.82
N VAL A 185 0.33 -0.28 6.08
CA VAL A 185 1.65 0.10 6.57
C VAL A 185 2.20 1.28 5.78
N ARG A 186 2.98 2.16 6.47
CA ARG A 186 3.67 3.28 5.86
C ARG A 186 5.12 3.33 6.34
N THR A 187 6.06 3.26 5.41
CA THR A 187 7.49 3.46 5.69
C THR A 187 8.02 4.47 4.70
N GLY A 188 8.21 5.71 5.15
CA GLY A 188 8.56 6.81 4.26
C GLY A 188 7.59 6.94 3.08
N PRO A 189 8.08 6.91 1.83
CA PRO A 189 7.24 7.06 0.64
C PRO A 189 6.43 5.79 0.29
N ALA A 190 6.73 4.65 0.91
CA ALA A 190 6.04 3.39 0.64
C ALA A 190 4.75 3.26 1.45
N LEU A 191 3.62 3.15 0.79
CA LEU A 191 2.33 2.74 1.34
C LEU A 191 2.07 1.29 0.96
N GLY A 192 1.82 0.43 1.94
CA GLY A 192 1.48 -0.97 1.74
C GLY A 192 0.04 -1.27 2.17
N LEU A 193 -0.70 -2.01 1.36
CA LEU A 193 -2.06 -2.46 1.64
C LEU A 193 -2.12 -3.98 1.61
N GLN A 194 -2.66 -4.59 2.67
CA GLN A 194 -2.93 -6.03 2.67
C GLN A 194 -4.22 -6.39 1.92
N PHE A 195 -5.20 -5.49 1.94
CA PHE A 195 -6.44 -5.64 1.16
C PHE A 195 -6.26 -5.20 -0.29
N HIS A 196 -7.25 -5.54 -1.12
CA HIS A 196 -7.31 -5.18 -2.52
C HIS A 196 -8.20 -3.96 -2.72
N PRO A 197 -7.66 -2.74 -2.88
CA PRO A 197 -8.49 -1.55 -3.08
C PRO A 197 -9.29 -1.63 -4.37
N GLU A 198 -8.76 -2.28 -5.42
CA GLU A 198 -9.42 -2.49 -6.71
C GLU A 198 -10.64 -3.44 -6.63
N LYS A 199 -10.78 -4.17 -5.50
CA LYS A 199 -11.90 -5.06 -5.19
C LYS A 199 -12.75 -4.57 -4.02
N SER A 200 -12.40 -3.43 -3.41
CA SER A 200 -13.04 -2.91 -2.20
C SER A 200 -14.13 -1.87 -2.50
N SER A 201 -14.80 -1.97 -3.67
CA SER A 201 -15.92 -1.12 -4.06
C SER A 201 -15.63 0.38 -3.89
N ASP A 202 -16.61 1.17 -3.44
CA ASP A 202 -16.47 2.62 -3.27
C ASP A 202 -15.44 3.02 -2.21
N VAL A 203 -15.23 2.18 -1.19
CA VAL A 203 -14.23 2.41 -0.14
C VAL A 203 -12.82 2.38 -0.74
N GLY A 204 -12.53 1.36 -1.54
CA GLY A 204 -11.24 1.24 -2.23
C GLY A 204 -11.05 2.33 -3.29
N ALA A 205 -12.11 2.67 -4.04
CA ALA A 205 -12.07 3.75 -5.02
C ALA A 205 -11.77 5.11 -4.35
N ARG A 206 -12.40 5.40 -3.21
CA ARG A 206 -12.17 6.60 -2.42
C ARG A 206 -10.73 6.67 -1.91
N MET A 207 -10.23 5.57 -1.33
CA MET A 207 -8.87 5.48 -0.84
C MET A 207 -7.83 5.76 -1.96
N LEU A 208 -8.01 5.16 -3.14
CA LEU A 208 -7.12 5.41 -4.28
C LEU A 208 -7.21 6.87 -4.77
N HIS A 209 -8.40 7.48 -4.78
CA HIS A 209 -8.58 8.89 -5.09
C HIS A 209 -7.81 9.77 -4.08
N ASP A 210 -7.93 9.49 -2.78
CA ASP A 210 -7.25 10.26 -1.72
C ASP A 210 -5.72 10.09 -1.82
N LEU A 211 -5.22 8.89 -2.17
CA LEU A 211 -3.81 8.65 -2.47
C LEU A 211 -3.33 9.47 -3.68
N VAL A 212 -4.06 9.45 -4.80
CA VAL A 212 -3.72 10.23 -6.00
C VAL A 212 -3.68 11.72 -5.69
N ALA A 213 -4.65 12.23 -4.91
CA ALA A 213 -4.65 13.61 -4.45
C ALA A 213 -3.44 13.92 -3.55
N ALA A 214 -3.08 13.02 -2.63
CA ALA A 214 -1.90 13.19 -1.78
C ALA A 214 -0.59 13.21 -2.57
N VAL A 215 -0.49 12.41 -3.65
CA VAL A 215 0.65 12.44 -4.58
C VAL A 215 0.72 13.79 -5.31
N ALA A 216 -0.41 14.26 -5.87
CA ALA A 216 -0.49 15.54 -6.57
C ALA A 216 -0.07 16.73 -5.68
N ASP A 217 -0.40 16.66 -4.39
CA ASP A 217 -0.08 17.70 -3.40
C ASP A 217 1.34 17.55 -2.78
N GLY A 218 2.13 16.55 -3.20
CA GLY A 218 3.45 16.25 -2.61
C GLY A 218 3.40 15.73 -1.16
N ARG A 219 2.24 15.27 -0.69
CA ARG A 219 2.02 14.80 0.70
C ARG A 219 2.17 13.28 0.87
N ALA A 220 2.28 12.53 -0.21
CA ALA A 220 2.30 11.06 -0.18
C ALA A 220 3.58 10.45 0.41
N GLY A 221 4.63 11.24 0.63
CA GLY A 221 5.90 10.80 1.25
C GLY A 221 6.20 11.46 2.59
N ALA A 222 5.29 12.30 3.11
CA ALA A 222 5.50 12.99 4.39
C ALA A 222 5.42 11.99 5.57
N GLU A 223 6.35 12.13 6.52
CA GLU A 223 6.28 11.38 7.78
C GLU A 223 4.97 11.68 8.52
N VAL A 224 4.33 10.62 8.98
CA VAL A 224 3.08 10.70 9.74
C VAL A 224 3.40 11.07 11.18
N THR A 225 3.08 12.29 11.58
CA THR A 225 3.51 12.88 12.85
C THR A 225 2.52 12.73 14.02
N SER A 226 1.31 12.20 13.80
CA SER A 226 0.32 12.08 14.88
C SER A 226 -0.22 10.67 15.06
N VAL A 227 -0.13 10.15 16.28
CA VAL A 227 -0.76 8.89 16.70
C VAL A 227 -2.16 9.22 17.22
N ARG A 228 -3.20 8.63 16.66
CA ARG A 228 -4.54 8.69 17.28
C ARG A 228 -4.49 7.95 18.61
N ALA A 229 -4.96 8.58 19.68
CA ALA A 229 -5.12 7.92 20.97
C ALA A 229 -6.11 6.75 20.83
N SER A 230 -5.60 5.54 20.64
CA SER A 230 -6.40 4.33 20.59
C SER A 230 -6.14 3.48 21.83
N ARG A 231 -7.22 2.93 22.40
CA ARG A 231 -7.16 1.94 23.47
C ARG A 231 -6.25 0.80 23.03
N ARG A 232 -5.20 0.56 23.79
CA ARG A 232 -4.35 -0.64 23.64
C ARG A 232 -5.25 -1.86 23.64
N VAL A 233 -5.14 -2.69 22.62
CA VAL A 233 -5.66 -4.07 22.67
C VAL A 233 -4.83 -4.76 23.74
N GLY A 234 -5.45 -5.10 24.86
CA GLY A 234 -4.79 -5.69 26.01
C GLY A 234 -4.26 -7.08 25.68
N GLY A 235 -2.96 -7.18 25.47
CA GLY A 235 -2.23 -8.43 25.57
C GLY A 235 -2.04 -8.74 27.06
N GLY A 236 -3.01 -9.41 27.67
CA GLY A 236 -2.86 -10.00 29.00
C GLY A 236 -1.97 -11.25 28.88
N HIS A 237 -0.69 -11.10 29.07
CA HIS A 237 0.14 -12.22 29.52
C HIS A 237 -0.04 -12.32 31.04
N THR A 238 -0.84 -13.26 31.48
CA THR A 238 -0.78 -13.78 32.85
C THR A 238 0.11 -15.00 32.87
N SER A 239 1.04 -14.94 33.75
CA SER A 239 2.03 -15.96 34.15
C SER A 239 1.46 -17.32 34.39
#